data_59b88f580fb9accc5f69e8a80a56d044
#
_entry.id   59b88f580fb9accc5f69e8a80a56d044
#
_cell.length_a   1.000
_cell.length_b   1.000
_cell.length_c   1.000
_cell.angle_alpha   90.00
_cell.angle_beta   90.00
_cell.angle_gamma   90.00
#
_symmetry.space_group_name_H-M   'P 1'
#
loop_
_entity.id
_entity.type
_entity.pdbx_description
1 polymer ?
#
loop_
_entity_poly.entity_id
_entity_poly.type
_entity_poly.pdbx_seq_one_letter_code
_entity_poly.pdbx_strand_id
1 'polypeptide(L)'
;MARVFITGSVDGLGQLAANALVHKGHSVVLHARNRARAKYALAMVPGAETVLTGDLSSIEETINLAFQVNKLGDFDAIIHNAGVYQVPENKLTQDGLPVLFAVNSIAPYILTCLIKQPGRLIYTSSGMHKQADPNLIGLDTNKLRITYSDSKFHNLILAMAVARQWPEVYSNAVDPGWVPTKMGGAGAPDNLEKGFGTQVWLAGGANDQSKVSGQYFHHQKQDRYLRQADDVAVQQKLFNFCETISGVAFPPEIKGH
;
A
#
# COMPACT_ATOMS: atom_id res chain seq x y z
N MET A 1 -6.92 -13.16 -16.57
CA MET A 1 -5.49 -12.98 -16.20
C MET A 1 -5.34 -11.50 -15.87
N ALA A 2 -4.76 -11.15 -14.73
CA ALA A 2 -4.56 -9.75 -14.32
C ALA A 2 -3.06 -9.43 -14.31
N ARG A 3 -2.69 -8.17 -14.57
CA ARG A 3 -1.34 -7.63 -14.43
C ARG A 3 -1.26 -6.82 -13.14
N VAL A 4 -0.40 -7.23 -12.21
CA VAL A 4 -0.37 -6.72 -10.85
C VAL A 4 0.99 -6.11 -10.52
N PHE A 5 1.03 -4.89 -10.00
CA PHE A 5 2.22 -4.28 -9.42
C PHE A 5 2.17 -4.38 -7.89
N ILE A 6 3.28 -4.80 -7.25
CA ILE A 6 3.33 -5.01 -5.80
C ILE A 6 4.51 -4.25 -5.20
N THR A 7 4.26 -3.29 -4.34
CA THR A 7 5.33 -2.61 -3.61
C THR A 7 5.89 -3.48 -2.49
N GLY A 8 7.23 -3.44 -2.27
CA GLY A 8 7.88 -4.20 -1.20
C GLY A 8 7.76 -5.72 -1.38
N SER A 9 7.94 -6.23 -2.59
CA SER A 9 7.74 -7.64 -2.94
C SER A 9 9.02 -8.49 -2.92
N VAL A 10 10.06 -8.03 -2.21
CA VAL A 10 11.35 -8.74 -2.10
C VAL A 10 11.32 -9.84 -1.05
N ASP A 11 10.56 -9.65 0.02
CA ASP A 11 10.42 -10.61 1.12
C ASP A 11 9.03 -10.51 1.77
N GLY A 12 8.78 -11.37 2.75
CA GLY A 12 7.55 -11.37 3.55
C GLY A 12 6.28 -11.52 2.73
N LEU A 13 5.23 -10.81 3.13
CA LEU A 13 3.89 -10.94 2.54
C LEU A 13 3.86 -10.54 1.06
N GLY A 14 4.62 -9.50 0.67
CA GLY A 14 4.67 -9.05 -0.72
C GLY A 14 5.26 -10.09 -1.66
N GLN A 15 6.33 -10.78 -1.24
CA GLN A 15 6.93 -11.89 -2.00
C GLN A 15 5.97 -13.08 -2.10
N LEU A 16 5.31 -13.44 -0.99
CA LEU A 16 4.36 -14.56 -0.95
C LEU A 16 3.14 -14.28 -1.83
N ALA A 17 2.61 -13.05 -1.77
CA ALA A 17 1.51 -12.63 -2.64
C ALA A 17 1.93 -12.66 -4.12
N ALA A 18 3.14 -12.19 -4.44
CA ALA A 18 3.68 -12.24 -5.80
C ALA A 18 3.78 -13.68 -6.32
N ASN A 19 4.38 -14.59 -5.54
CA ASN A 19 4.46 -16.01 -5.91
C ASN A 19 3.07 -16.62 -6.11
N ALA A 20 2.13 -16.36 -5.21
CA ALA A 20 0.77 -16.90 -5.31
C ALA A 20 0.03 -16.38 -6.56
N LEU A 21 0.22 -15.11 -6.94
CA LEU A 21 -0.35 -14.53 -8.16
C LEU A 21 0.28 -15.14 -9.42
N VAL A 22 1.60 -15.28 -9.46
CA VAL A 22 2.31 -15.94 -10.58
C VAL A 22 1.83 -17.37 -10.75
N HIS A 23 1.71 -18.15 -9.67
CA HIS A 23 1.21 -19.53 -9.73
C HIS A 23 -0.26 -19.64 -10.23
N LYS A 24 -1.04 -18.57 -10.04
CA LYS A 24 -2.41 -18.48 -10.57
C LYS A 24 -2.47 -17.95 -12.00
N GLY A 25 -1.32 -17.76 -12.66
CA GLY A 25 -1.23 -17.31 -14.05
C GLY A 25 -1.39 -15.80 -14.25
N HIS A 26 -1.25 -14.98 -13.20
CA HIS A 26 -1.22 -13.53 -13.32
C HIS A 26 0.18 -13.04 -13.70
N SER A 27 0.27 -11.92 -14.44
CA SER A 27 1.53 -11.20 -14.64
C SER A 27 1.83 -10.33 -13.43
N VAL A 28 3.04 -10.41 -12.89
CA VAL A 28 3.41 -9.68 -11.67
C VAL A 28 4.69 -8.87 -11.89
N VAL A 29 4.59 -7.57 -11.66
CA VAL A 29 5.74 -6.66 -11.60
C VAL A 29 6.11 -6.45 -10.14
N LEU A 30 7.37 -6.72 -9.81
CA LEU A 30 7.90 -6.61 -8.45
C LEU A 30 8.46 -5.21 -8.19
N HIS A 31 8.63 -4.87 -6.92
CA HIS A 31 9.34 -3.68 -6.49
C HIS A 31 10.36 -3.99 -5.42
N ALA A 32 11.55 -3.44 -5.58
CA ALA A 32 12.65 -3.52 -4.62
C ALA A 32 13.26 -2.14 -4.36
N ARG A 33 13.76 -1.89 -3.16
CA ARG A 33 14.38 -0.63 -2.78
C ARG A 33 15.63 -0.27 -3.59
N ASN A 34 16.37 -1.27 -4.07
CA ASN A 34 17.60 -1.07 -4.83
C ASN A 34 17.93 -2.28 -5.72
N ARG A 35 18.91 -2.10 -6.61
CA ARG A 35 19.33 -3.13 -7.59
C ARG A 35 19.75 -4.45 -6.98
N ALA A 36 20.46 -4.44 -5.84
CA ALA A 36 20.89 -5.67 -5.18
C ALA A 36 19.70 -6.50 -4.72
N ARG A 37 18.69 -5.83 -4.11
CA ARG A 37 17.45 -6.48 -3.70
C ARG A 37 16.57 -6.89 -4.87
N ALA A 38 16.61 -6.15 -5.98
CA ALA A 38 15.87 -6.48 -7.20
C ALA A 38 16.34 -7.83 -7.79
N LYS A 39 17.64 -8.04 -7.88
CA LYS A 39 18.19 -9.33 -8.34
C LYS A 39 17.73 -10.49 -7.45
N TYR A 40 17.73 -10.29 -6.13
CA TYR A 40 17.22 -11.29 -5.19
C TYR A 40 15.72 -11.55 -5.38
N ALA A 41 14.90 -10.50 -5.55
CA ALA A 41 13.45 -10.62 -5.72
C ALA A 41 13.09 -11.47 -6.96
N LEU A 42 13.74 -11.25 -8.11
CA LEU A 42 13.53 -12.05 -9.31
C LEU A 42 13.88 -13.53 -9.11
N ALA A 43 14.95 -13.82 -8.36
CA ALA A 43 15.32 -15.19 -8.04
C ALA A 43 14.28 -15.88 -7.13
N MET A 44 13.65 -15.12 -6.24
CA MET A 44 12.67 -15.65 -5.27
C MET A 44 11.25 -15.71 -5.80
N VAL A 45 10.94 -15.03 -6.91
CA VAL A 45 9.64 -15.07 -7.59
C VAL A 45 9.86 -15.45 -9.06
N PRO A 46 10.17 -16.72 -9.34
CA PRO A 46 10.31 -17.21 -10.72
C PRO A 46 9.00 -17.00 -11.49
N GLY A 47 9.09 -16.42 -12.69
CA GLY A 47 7.93 -16.10 -13.52
C GLY A 47 7.34 -14.71 -13.29
N ALA A 48 7.92 -13.90 -12.39
CA ALA A 48 7.61 -12.47 -12.37
C ALA A 48 8.01 -11.80 -13.69
N GLU A 49 7.22 -10.85 -14.17
CA GLU A 49 7.45 -10.14 -15.43
C GLU A 49 8.75 -9.34 -15.39
N THR A 50 8.93 -8.57 -14.34
CA THR A 50 10.12 -7.75 -14.09
C THR A 50 10.14 -7.24 -12.64
N VAL A 51 11.19 -6.50 -12.28
CA VAL A 51 11.31 -5.79 -11.01
C VAL A 51 11.72 -4.34 -11.24
N LEU A 52 11.00 -3.41 -10.63
CA LEU A 52 11.31 -1.99 -10.62
C LEU A 52 12.04 -1.61 -9.32
N THR A 53 12.85 -0.55 -9.37
CA THR A 53 13.58 -0.10 -8.19
C THR A 53 13.29 1.35 -7.84
N GLY A 54 13.18 1.62 -6.53
CA GLY A 54 13.04 2.96 -5.95
C GLY A 54 13.00 2.87 -4.43
N ASP A 55 13.69 3.75 -3.73
CA ASP A 55 13.59 3.82 -2.27
C ASP A 55 12.35 4.62 -1.87
N LEU A 56 11.34 3.95 -1.31
CA LEU A 56 10.10 4.58 -0.86
C LEU A 56 10.27 5.52 0.34
N SER A 57 11.48 5.63 0.90
CA SER A 57 11.81 6.65 1.87
C SER A 57 12.23 7.99 1.24
N SER A 58 12.31 8.05 -0.09
CA SER A 58 12.60 9.25 -0.89
C SER A 58 11.37 9.61 -1.73
N ILE A 59 10.96 10.88 -1.65
CA ILE A 59 9.87 11.43 -2.48
C ILE A 59 10.24 11.33 -3.95
N GLU A 60 11.45 11.78 -4.31
CA GLU A 60 11.94 11.77 -5.69
C GLU A 60 11.98 10.37 -6.28
N GLU A 61 12.55 9.39 -5.54
CA GLU A 61 12.62 8.01 -6.02
C GLU A 61 11.23 7.36 -6.11
N THR A 62 10.30 7.74 -5.23
CA THR A 62 8.90 7.27 -5.29
C THR A 62 8.18 7.82 -6.52
N ILE A 63 8.38 9.11 -6.85
CA ILE A 63 7.85 9.73 -8.08
C ILE A 63 8.46 9.04 -9.32
N ASN A 64 9.77 8.84 -9.32
CA ASN A 64 10.46 8.14 -10.41
C ASN A 64 9.98 6.69 -10.57
N LEU A 65 9.65 6.00 -9.47
CA LEU A 65 9.06 4.67 -9.51
C LEU A 65 7.69 4.68 -10.19
N ALA A 66 6.83 5.66 -9.89
CA ALA A 66 5.54 5.80 -10.56
C ALA A 66 5.70 5.96 -12.08
N PHE A 67 6.67 6.76 -12.53
CA PHE A 67 6.98 6.90 -13.95
C PHE A 67 7.50 5.59 -14.58
N GLN A 68 8.31 4.82 -13.86
CA GLN A 68 8.75 3.49 -14.33
C GLN A 68 7.55 2.54 -14.49
N VAL A 69 6.61 2.52 -13.53
CA VAL A 69 5.38 1.72 -13.62
C VAL A 69 4.57 2.12 -14.85
N ASN A 70 4.34 3.41 -15.06
CA ASN A 70 3.57 3.93 -16.20
C ASN A 70 4.20 3.60 -17.55
N LYS A 71 5.55 3.55 -17.65
CA LYS A 71 6.26 3.14 -18.87
C LYS A 71 6.02 1.68 -19.25
N LEU A 72 5.68 0.83 -18.29
CA LEU A 72 5.32 -0.57 -18.57
C LEU A 72 3.90 -0.71 -19.13
N GLY A 73 3.09 0.35 -19.11
CA GLY A 73 1.68 0.35 -19.54
C GLY A 73 0.71 0.18 -18.38
N ASP A 74 -0.49 -0.32 -18.68
CA ASP A 74 -1.59 -0.37 -17.72
C ASP A 74 -1.51 -1.60 -16.79
N PHE A 75 -2.06 -1.45 -15.60
CA PHE A 75 -2.15 -2.48 -14.58
C PHE A 75 -3.61 -2.70 -14.18
N ASP A 76 -4.00 -3.97 -13.99
CA ASP A 76 -5.33 -4.31 -13.47
C ASP A 76 -5.41 -4.05 -11.95
N ALA A 77 -4.28 -4.25 -11.23
CA ALA A 77 -4.24 -4.06 -9.79
C ALA A 77 -2.88 -3.53 -9.31
N ILE A 78 -2.92 -2.73 -8.24
CA ILE A 78 -1.74 -2.32 -7.48
C ILE A 78 -1.93 -2.72 -6.03
N ILE A 79 -0.92 -3.38 -5.46
CA ILE A 79 -0.87 -3.72 -4.04
C ILE A 79 0.17 -2.83 -3.35
N HIS A 80 -0.30 -1.87 -2.57
CA HIS A 80 0.52 -1.07 -1.66
C HIS A 80 0.85 -1.90 -0.42
N ASN A 81 1.82 -2.82 -0.57
CA ASN A 81 2.21 -3.75 0.49
C ASN A 81 3.44 -3.27 1.28
N ALA A 82 4.30 -2.46 0.68
CA ALA A 82 5.49 -1.96 1.35
C ALA A 82 5.17 -1.28 2.68
N GLY A 83 5.97 -1.56 3.69
CA GLY A 83 5.84 -0.91 4.99
C GLY A 83 7.03 -1.24 5.89
N VAL A 84 7.22 -0.39 6.89
CA VAL A 84 8.19 -0.56 7.97
C VAL A 84 7.46 -0.49 9.31
N TYR A 85 7.98 -1.16 10.34
CA TYR A 85 7.37 -1.22 11.67
C TYR A 85 8.29 -0.65 12.74
N GLN A 86 9.33 -1.36 13.09
CA GLN A 86 10.28 -0.96 14.12
C GLN A 86 11.36 -0.07 13.52
N VAL A 87 11.13 1.23 13.56
CA VAL A 87 12.08 2.26 13.11
C VAL A 87 12.33 3.20 14.28
N PRO A 88 13.58 3.58 14.58
CA PRO A 88 13.85 4.60 15.59
C PRO A 88 13.06 5.90 15.31
N GLU A 89 12.39 6.45 16.33
CA GLU A 89 11.51 7.62 16.17
C GLU A 89 12.22 8.84 15.58
N ASN A 90 13.52 9.00 15.88
CA ASN A 90 14.35 10.11 15.40
C ASN A 90 14.99 9.85 14.04
N LYS A 91 14.73 8.70 13.41
CA LYS A 91 15.29 8.41 12.09
C LYS A 91 14.51 9.14 11.00
N LEU A 92 15.16 10.14 10.43
CA LEU A 92 14.63 10.92 9.32
C LEU A 92 15.17 10.40 7.98
N THR A 93 14.40 10.65 6.93
CA THR A 93 14.80 10.44 5.52
C THR A 93 15.65 11.61 5.03
N GLN A 94 16.16 11.52 3.81
CA GLN A 94 16.82 12.65 3.15
C GLN A 94 15.88 13.86 2.94
N ASP A 95 14.57 13.62 2.86
CA ASP A 95 13.55 14.67 2.74
C ASP A 95 13.15 15.26 4.11
N GLY A 96 13.85 14.89 5.19
CA GLY A 96 13.56 15.36 6.54
C GLY A 96 12.31 14.77 7.20
N LEU A 97 11.71 13.71 6.62
CA LEU A 97 10.50 13.07 7.13
C LEU A 97 10.84 11.89 8.04
N PRO A 98 10.00 11.58 9.05
CA PRO A 98 10.08 10.30 9.74
C PRO A 98 9.98 9.14 8.74
N VAL A 99 10.91 8.19 8.78
CA VAL A 99 10.95 7.06 7.83
C VAL A 99 9.63 6.29 7.79
N LEU A 100 8.97 6.15 8.93
CA LEU A 100 7.68 5.49 9.06
C LEU A 100 6.60 6.19 8.23
N PHE A 101 6.53 7.52 8.31
CA PHE A 101 5.58 8.32 7.54
C PHE A 101 5.92 8.32 6.04
N ALA A 102 7.19 8.47 5.68
CA ALA A 102 7.60 8.46 4.28
C ALA A 102 7.23 7.15 3.58
N VAL A 103 7.59 6.00 4.17
CA VAL A 103 7.37 4.69 3.54
C VAL A 103 5.92 4.24 3.63
N ASN A 104 5.27 4.41 4.79
CA ASN A 104 3.94 3.83 5.01
C ASN A 104 2.78 4.73 4.57
N SER A 105 3.00 6.04 4.43
CA SER A 105 1.92 7.02 4.16
C SER A 105 2.17 7.82 2.88
N ILE A 106 3.30 8.51 2.77
CA ILE A 106 3.61 9.37 1.62
C ILE A 106 3.82 8.54 0.35
N ALA A 107 4.57 7.44 0.41
CA ALA A 107 4.83 6.63 -0.77
C ALA A 107 3.55 6.02 -1.37
N PRO A 108 2.65 5.37 -0.62
CA PRO A 108 1.39 4.90 -1.20
C PRO A 108 0.51 6.05 -1.71
N TYR A 109 0.51 7.23 -1.08
CA TYR A 109 -0.18 8.41 -1.60
C TYR A 109 0.37 8.84 -2.97
N ILE A 110 1.69 9.08 -3.09
CA ILE A 110 2.33 9.47 -4.35
C ILE A 110 2.07 8.46 -5.45
N LEU A 111 2.25 7.16 -5.17
CA LEU A 111 2.03 6.11 -6.15
C LEU A 111 0.57 6.03 -6.59
N THR A 112 -0.38 6.23 -5.67
CA THR A 112 -1.81 6.32 -6.00
C THR A 112 -2.10 7.50 -6.93
N CYS A 113 -1.48 8.65 -6.67
CA CYS A 113 -1.71 9.86 -7.46
C CYS A 113 -1.10 9.81 -8.87
N LEU A 114 0.08 9.19 -9.01
CA LEU A 114 0.89 9.31 -10.23
C LEU A 114 0.87 8.10 -11.15
N ILE A 115 0.56 6.90 -10.64
CA ILE A 115 0.39 5.74 -11.49
C ILE A 115 -0.96 5.87 -12.20
N LYS A 116 -1.03 5.49 -13.48
CA LYS A 116 -2.28 5.39 -14.21
C LYS A 116 -3.28 4.56 -13.41
N GLN A 117 -4.50 5.07 -13.28
CA GLN A 117 -5.56 4.50 -12.48
C GLN A 117 -5.82 3.02 -12.86
N PRO A 118 -5.58 2.06 -11.94
CA PRO A 118 -5.84 0.66 -12.17
C PRO A 118 -7.30 0.34 -11.86
N GLY A 119 -7.77 -0.84 -12.25
CA GLY A 119 -9.09 -1.32 -11.83
C GLY A 119 -9.20 -1.62 -10.33
N ARG A 120 -8.06 -1.88 -9.64
CA ARG A 120 -8.04 -2.30 -8.23
C ARG A 120 -6.87 -1.70 -7.48
N LEU A 121 -7.13 -1.20 -6.27
CA LEU A 121 -6.13 -0.69 -5.33
C LEU A 121 -6.26 -1.40 -3.98
N ILE A 122 -5.19 -1.98 -3.51
CA ILE A 122 -5.15 -2.72 -2.25
C ILE A 122 -4.10 -2.08 -1.33
N TYR A 123 -4.55 -1.59 -0.17
CA TYR A 123 -3.70 -0.94 0.82
C TYR A 123 -3.50 -1.84 2.02
N THR A 124 -2.23 -2.17 2.33
CA THR A 124 -1.92 -2.98 3.51
C THR A 124 -1.96 -2.12 4.77
N SER A 125 -3.07 -2.24 5.49
CA SER A 125 -3.29 -1.67 6.81
C SER A 125 -2.83 -2.65 7.92
N SER A 126 -3.46 -2.62 9.08
CA SER A 126 -3.25 -3.50 10.23
C SER A 126 -4.38 -3.30 11.23
N GLY A 127 -4.72 -4.29 12.03
CA GLY A 127 -5.62 -4.14 13.20
C GLY A 127 -5.17 -3.07 14.19
N MET A 128 -3.88 -2.73 14.19
CA MET A 128 -3.33 -1.67 15.04
C MET A 128 -3.83 -0.26 14.67
N HIS A 129 -4.39 -0.04 13.46
CA HIS A 129 -5.00 1.25 13.10
C HIS A 129 -6.08 1.70 14.09
N LYS A 130 -6.71 0.75 14.81
CA LYS A 130 -7.72 1.04 15.84
C LYS A 130 -7.17 1.82 17.04
N GLN A 131 -5.83 1.90 17.18
CA GLN A 131 -5.11 2.64 18.23
C GLN A 131 -4.55 3.99 17.71
N ALA A 132 -4.82 4.32 16.45
CA ALA A 132 -4.37 5.58 15.87
C ALA A 132 -5.12 6.78 16.42
N ASP A 133 -4.53 7.97 16.26
CA ASP A 133 -5.25 9.22 16.48
C ASP A 133 -6.27 9.48 15.35
N PRO A 134 -7.57 9.44 15.67
CA PRO A 134 -8.61 9.60 14.66
C PRO A 134 -8.69 11.00 14.05
N ASN A 135 -8.12 12.01 14.71
CA ASN A 135 -8.16 13.42 14.31
C ASN A 135 -6.88 13.86 13.58
N LEU A 136 -5.91 12.94 13.41
CA LEU A 136 -4.63 13.21 12.76
C LEU A 136 -3.87 14.39 13.37
N ILE A 137 -3.89 14.55 14.72
CA ILE A 137 -3.20 15.65 15.42
C ILE A 137 -1.68 15.58 15.19
N GLY A 138 -1.13 14.37 15.02
CA GLY A 138 0.28 14.17 14.73
C GLY A 138 0.77 14.87 13.46
N LEU A 139 -0.14 15.21 12.52
CA LEU A 139 0.17 16.01 11.33
C LEU A 139 0.25 17.50 11.59
N ASP A 140 -0.39 18.00 12.65
CA ASP A 140 -0.50 19.45 12.96
C ASP A 140 0.67 19.99 13.77
N THR A 141 1.59 19.12 14.19
CA THR A 141 2.68 19.51 15.09
C THR A 141 3.90 20.00 14.32
N ASN A 142 4.63 20.99 14.87
CA ASN A 142 5.92 21.46 14.33
C ASN A 142 6.97 20.32 14.23
N LYS A 143 6.73 19.19 14.90
CA LYS A 143 7.48 17.95 14.78
C LYS A 143 6.50 16.86 14.45
N LEU A 144 6.50 16.47 13.18
CA LEU A 144 5.69 15.37 12.69
C LEU A 144 5.92 14.10 13.53
N ARG A 145 4.89 13.67 14.23
CA ARG A 145 4.91 12.47 15.09
C ARG A 145 3.88 11.47 14.60
N ILE A 146 4.36 10.45 13.92
CA ILE A 146 3.52 9.42 13.34
C ILE A 146 3.92 8.08 13.94
N THR A 147 3.00 7.45 14.63
CA THR A 147 3.15 6.06 15.10
C THR A 147 2.89 5.07 13.96
N TYR A 148 3.24 3.82 14.20
CA TYR A 148 2.87 2.75 13.24
C TYR A 148 1.34 2.67 13.07
N SER A 149 0.59 2.77 14.16
CA SER A 149 -0.87 2.77 14.14
C SER A 149 -1.43 3.89 13.27
N ASP A 150 -0.90 5.11 13.40
CA ASP A 150 -1.29 6.26 12.56
C ASP A 150 -1.00 5.96 11.08
N SER A 151 0.18 5.44 10.76
CA SER A 151 0.53 5.13 9.38
C SER A 151 -0.38 4.06 8.76
N LYS A 152 -0.86 3.10 9.56
CA LYS A 152 -1.82 2.09 9.09
C LYS A 152 -3.25 2.62 8.99
N PHE A 153 -3.58 3.62 9.79
CA PHE A 153 -4.81 4.40 9.65
C PHE A 153 -4.78 5.26 8.39
N HIS A 154 -3.64 5.88 8.04
CA HIS A 154 -3.48 6.61 6.79
C HIS A 154 -3.75 5.72 5.57
N ASN A 155 -3.27 4.48 5.55
CA ASN A 155 -3.56 3.53 4.47
C ASN A 155 -5.05 3.18 4.38
N LEU A 156 -5.74 3.08 5.51
CA LEU A 156 -7.18 2.89 5.54
C LEU A 156 -7.91 4.12 4.99
N ILE A 157 -7.51 5.34 5.41
CA ILE A 157 -8.06 6.60 4.89
C ILE A 157 -7.87 6.68 3.37
N LEU A 158 -6.67 6.35 2.85
CA LEU A 158 -6.41 6.32 1.41
C LEU A 158 -7.37 5.37 0.70
N ALA A 159 -7.55 4.16 1.21
CA ALA A 159 -8.46 3.17 0.61
C ALA A 159 -9.90 3.69 0.53
N MET A 160 -10.42 4.27 1.63
CA MET A 160 -11.80 4.77 1.70
C MET A 160 -12.00 6.03 0.86
N ALA A 161 -11.03 6.95 0.85
CA ALA A 161 -11.08 8.16 0.06
C ALA A 161 -11.04 7.87 -1.45
N VAL A 162 -10.16 6.95 -1.88
CA VAL A 162 -10.11 6.51 -3.28
C VAL A 162 -11.40 5.83 -3.68
N ALA A 163 -11.93 4.92 -2.86
CA ALA A 163 -13.21 4.28 -3.12
C ALA A 163 -14.37 5.27 -3.33
N ARG A 164 -14.35 6.38 -2.58
CA ARG A 164 -15.35 7.45 -2.71
C ARG A 164 -15.11 8.32 -3.95
N GLN A 165 -13.85 8.64 -4.28
CA GLN A 165 -13.51 9.60 -5.34
C GLN A 165 -13.39 8.93 -6.72
N TRP A 166 -13.07 7.63 -6.77
CA TRP A 166 -12.92 6.85 -8.01
C TRP A 166 -13.88 5.65 -8.00
N PRO A 167 -15.17 5.86 -8.29
CA PRO A 167 -16.20 4.81 -8.16
C PRO A 167 -15.95 3.59 -9.07
N GLU A 168 -15.21 3.77 -10.18
CA GLU A 168 -14.83 2.68 -11.10
C GLU A 168 -13.65 1.83 -10.59
N VAL A 169 -13.02 2.22 -9.46
CA VAL A 169 -11.87 1.51 -8.88
C VAL A 169 -12.28 0.76 -7.64
N TYR A 170 -11.99 -0.53 -7.60
CA TYR A 170 -12.17 -1.35 -6.38
C TYR A 170 -11.02 -1.07 -5.40
N SER A 171 -11.20 -0.12 -4.52
CA SER A 171 -10.21 0.31 -3.53
C SER A 171 -10.54 -0.23 -2.15
N ASN A 172 -9.63 -1.02 -1.56
CA ASN A 172 -9.86 -1.68 -0.27
C ASN A 172 -8.61 -1.69 0.60
N ALA A 173 -8.80 -1.74 1.91
CA ALA A 173 -7.73 -1.94 2.88
C ALA A 173 -7.73 -3.37 3.44
N VAL A 174 -6.53 -3.87 3.76
CA VAL A 174 -6.32 -5.24 4.24
C VAL A 174 -5.51 -5.24 5.53
N ASP A 175 -5.99 -5.98 6.52
CA ASP A 175 -5.22 -6.41 7.67
C ASP A 175 -4.69 -7.83 7.42
N PRO A 176 -3.38 -8.01 7.30
CA PRO A 176 -2.81 -9.35 7.15
C PRO A 176 -2.80 -10.18 8.44
N GLY A 177 -3.11 -9.57 9.58
CA GLY A 177 -2.90 -10.16 10.90
C GLY A 177 -1.44 -10.04 11.36
N TRP A 178 -1.14 -10.63 12.51
CA TRP A 178 0.21 -10.75 13.03
C TRP A 178 0.82 -12.08 12.61
N VAL A 179 1.49 -12.07 11.47
CA VAL A 179 1.99 -13.26 10.77
C VAL A 179 3.51 -13.46 10.92
N PRO A 180 4.02 -14.72 10.91
CA PRO A 180 5.44 -15.04 11.09
C PRO A 180 6.26 -14.65 9.86
N THR A 181 6.52 -13.36 9.73
CA THR A 181 7.43 -12.77 8.74
C THR A 181 8.62 -12.13 9.47
N LYS A 182 9.59 -11.62 8.70
CA LYS A 182 10.72 -10.87 9.25
C LYS A 182 10.28 -9.67 10.11
N MET A 183 9.15 -9.04 9.75
CA MET A 183 8.56 -7.93 10.50
C MET A 183 7.80 -8.41 11.74
N GLY A 184 7.03 -9.48 11.64
CA GLY A 184 6.20 -10.00 12.73
C GLY A 184 6.94 -10.85 13.75
N GLY A 185 8.12 -11.39 13.37
CA GLY A 185 8.88 -12.31 14.20
C GLY A 185 8.36 -13.75 14.16
N ALA A 186 9.20 -14.71 14.58
CA ALA A 186 8.89 -16.14 14.53
C ALA A 186 7.74 -16.55 15.46
N GLY A 187 7.46 -15.77 16.51
CA GLY A 187 6.39 -16.04 17.48
C GLY A 187 5.01 -15.50 17.08
N ALA A 188 4.85 -14.95 15.89
CA ALA A 188 3.58 -14.42 15.41
C ALA A 188 2.55 -15.57 15.24
N PRO A 189 1.32 -15.42 15.80
CA PRO A 189 0.37 -16.53 15.92
C PRO A 189 -0.49 -16.79 14.68
N ASP A 190 -0.59 -15.80 13.76
CA ASP A 190 -1.55 -15.87 12.68
C ASP A 190 -1.03 -16.71 11.50
N ASN A 191 -1.97 -17.27 10.75
CA ASN A 191 -1.66 -18.09 9.59
C ASN A 191 -1.10 -17.25 8.44
N LEU A 192 0.10 -17.61 7.97
CA LEU A 192 0.82 -16.88 6.95
C LEU A 192 0.08 -16.81 5.61
N GLU A 193 -0.56 -17.92 5.19
CA GLU A 193 -1.31 -17.97 3.93
C GLU A 193 -2.53 -17.06 3.98
N LYS A 194 -3.23 -17.00 5.09
CA LYS A 194 -4.34 -16.05 5.28
C LYS A 194 -3.84 -14.61 5.25
N GLY A 195 -2.61 -14.34 5.73
CA GLY A 195 -2.01 -13.02 5.77
C GLY A 195 -1.82 -12.40 4.37
N PHE A 196 -1.33 -13.16 3.40
CA PHE A 196 -1.21 -12.65 2.02
C PHE A 196 -2.41 -13.00 1.14
N GLY A 197 -3.19 -14.01 1.49
CA GLY A 197 -4.31 -14.51 0.70
C GLY A 197 -5.37 -13.47 0.39
N THR A 198 -5.63 -12.54 1.30
CA THR A 198 -6.60 -11.45 1.08
C THR A 198 -6.13 -10.47 -0.01
N GLN A 199 -4.84 -10.12 -0.03
CA GLN A 199 -4.26 -9.28 -1.07
C GLN A 199 -4.37 -9.95 -2.46
N VAL A 200 -4.04 -11.24 -2.53
CA VAL A 200 -4.13 -12.06 -3.76
C VAL A 200 -5.56 -12.13 -4.25
N TRP A 201 -6.51 -12.39 -3.34
CA TRP A 201 -7.93 -12.48 -3.67
C TRP A 201 -8.50 -11.17 -4.19
N LEU A 202 -8.18 -10.04 -3.56
CA LEU A 202 -8.65 -8.72 -4.04
C LEU A 202 -7.98 -8.32 -5.35
N ALA A 203 -6.71 -8.63 -5.57
CA ALA A 203 -5.98 -8.23 -6.78
C ALA A 203 -6.35 -9.06 -8.01
N GLY A 204 -6.51 -10.38 -7.86
CA GLY A 204 -6.71 -11.31 -8.98
C GLY A 204 -8.05 -12.06 -8.98
N GLY A 205 -8.89 -11.87 -7.97
CA GLY A 205 -10.15 -12.61 -7.85
C GLY A 205 -11.15 -12.27 -8.97
N ALA A 206 -11.74 -13.32 -9.54
CA ALA A 206 -12.74 -13.19 -10.60
C ALA A 206 -14.19 -13.17 -10.08
N ASN A 207 -14.40 -13.60 -8.82
CA ASN A 207 -15.72 -13.67 -8.20
C ASN A 207 -16.23 -12.28 -7.75
N ASP A 208 -17.54 -12.14 -7.66
CA ASP A 208 -18.18 -10.86 -7.31
C ASP A 208 -17.83 -10.41 -5.88
N GLN A 209 -17.49 -11.33 -4.99
CA GLN A 209 -17.07 -11.02 -3.62
C GLN A 209 -15.74 -10.24 -3.57
N SER A 210 -14.89 -10.35 -4.60
CA SER A 210 -13.65 -9.58 -4.73
C SER A 210 -13.82 -8.25 -5.49
N LYS A 211 -14.99 -8.02 -6.11
CA LYS A 211 -15.34 -6.80 -6.85
C LYS A 211 -16.11 -5.84 -5.95
N VAL A 212 -15.48 -5.42 -4.88
CA VAL A 212 -16.05 -4.51 -3.87
C VAL A 212 -15.10 -3.35 -3.63
N SER A 213 -15.64 -2.23 -3.17
CA SER A 213 -14.86 -1.01 -2.90
C SER A 213 -15.24 -0.44 -1.52
N GLY A 214 -14.30 0.29 -0.91
CA GLY A 214 -14.53 0.94 0.38
C GLY A 214 -14.66 -0.04 1.55
N GLN A 215 -13.95 -1.16 1.50
CA GLN A 215 -14.02 -2.17 2.54
C GLN A 215 -12.67 -2.38 3.24
N TYR A 216 -12.76 -2.84 4.48
CA TYR A 216 -11.62 -3.30 5.25
C TYR A 216 -11.76 -4.80 5.52
N PHE A 217 -10.72 -5.56 5.18
CA PHE A 217 -10.72 -7.00 5.27
C PHE A 217 -9.65 -7.53 6.21
N HIS A 218 -10.04 -8.53 7.01
CA HIS A 218 -9.13 -9.42 7.71
C HIS A 218 -9.40 -10.86 7.26
N HIS A 219 -8.39 -11.54 6.69
CA HIS A 219 -8.49 -12.93 6.21
C HIS A 219 -9.72 -13.19 5.31
N GLN A 220 -9.89 -12.33 4.26
CA GLN A 220 -11.01 -12.35 3.31
C GLN A 220 -12.41 -12.12 3.90
N LYS A 221 -12.50 -11.71 5.15
CA LYS A 221 -13.75 -11.32 5.81
C LYS A 221 -13.73 -9.83 6.09
N GLN A 222 -14.85 -9.16 5.85
CA GLN A 222 -15.03 -7.78 6.29
C GLN A 222 -14.87 -7.70 7.80
N ASP A 223 -14.13 -6.72 8.28
CA ASP A 223 -13.93 -6.46 9.70
C ASP A 223 -14.22 -5.00 10.06
N ARG A 224 -14.37 -4.75 11.35
CA ARG A 224 -14.60 -3.42 11.91
C ARG A 224 -13.31 -2.60 11.86
N TYR A 225 -13.46 -1.33 11.53
CA TYR A 225 -12.36 -0.38 11.47
C TYR A 225 -12.73 0.95 12.12
N LEU A 226 -11.74 1.83 12.30
CA LEU A 226 -11.90 3.17 12.83
C LEU A 226 -12.66 4.03 11.82
N ARG A 227 -13.94 4.32 12.13
CA ARG A 227 -14.92 4.91 11.20
C ARG A 227 -14.56 6.32 10.75
N GLN A 228 -13.68 7.00 11.45
CA GLN A 228 -13.14 8.29 11.01
C GLN A 228 -12.42 8.22 9.65
N ALA A 229 -12.04 7.02 9.18
CA ALA A 229 -11.54 6.84 7.81
C ALA A 229 -12.60 7.18 6.74
N ASP A 230 -13.89 7.12 7.07
CA ASP A 230 -15.00 7.50 6.16
C ASP A 230 -15.29 9.01 6.19
N ASP A 231 -14.77 9.74 7.18
CA ASP A 231 -15.00 11.17 7.31
C ASP A 231 -14.23 11.95 6.23
N VAL A 232 -14.98 12.68 5.42
CA VAL A 232 -14.45 13.47 4.30
C VAL A 232 -13.46 14.54 4.78
N ALA A 233 -13.68 15.14 5.95
CA ALA A 233 -12.78 16.16 6.49
C ALA A 233 -11.43 15.53 6.92
N VAL A 234 -11.46 14.33 7.53
CA VAL A 234 -10.26 13.57 7.89
C VAL A 234 -9.50 13.14 6.64
N GLN A 235 -10.21 12.65 5.60
CA GLN A 235 -9.61 12.31 4.31
C GLN A 235 -8.92 13.52 3.68
N GLN A 236 -9.62 14.66 3.62
CA GLN A 236 -9.08 15.89 3.03
C GLN A 236 -7.88 16.43 3.81
N LYS A 237 -7.91 16.36 5.14
CA LYS A 237 -6.77 16.74 5.98
C LYS A 237 -5.51 15.94 5.65
N LEU A 238 -5.63 14.61 5.54
CA LEU A 238 -4.51 13.76 5.16
C LEU A 238 -3.99 14.11 3.75
N PHE A 239 -4.90 14.27 2.79
CA PHE A 239 -4.56 14.55 1.40
C PHE A 239 -3.85 15.89 1.24
N ASN A 240 -4.39 16.96 1.85
CA ASN A 240 -3.77 18.29 1.84
C ASN A 240 -2.37 18.26 2.45
N PHE A 241 -2.19 17.50 3.53
CA PHE A 241 -0.88 17.35 4.16
C PHE A 241 0.09 16.60 3.24
N CYS A 242 -0.33 15.48 2.66
CA CYS A 242 0.49 14.70 1.73
C CYS A 242 0.86 15.52 0.48
N GLU A 243 -0.09 16.27 -0.09
CA GLU A 243 0.15 17.19 -1.21
C GLU A 243 1.17 18.26 -0.86
N THR A 244 1.01 18.92 0.31
CA THR A 244 1.95 19.95 0.77
C THR A 244 3.37 19.40 0.90
N ILE A 245 3.52 18.18 1.43
CA ILE A 245 4.83 17.56 1.66
C ILE A 245 5.45 17.04 0.36
N SER A 246 4.66 16.42 -0.52
CA SER A 246 5.18 15.74 -1.71
C SER A 246 5.18 16.63 -2.97
N GLY A 247 4.42 17.72 -2.97
CA GLY A 247 4.15 18.51 -4.17
C GLY A 247 3.26 17.80 -5.19
N VAL A 248 2.64 16.67 -4.83
CA VAL A 248 1.81 15.84 -5.72
C VAL A 248 0.35 16.00 -5.33
N ALA A 249 -0.44 16.63 -6.21
CA ALA A 249 -1.87 16.77 -6.01
C ALA A 249 -2.61 15.46 -6.27
N PHE A 250 -3.67 15.19 -5.49
CA PHE A 250 -4.55 14.06 -5.77
C PHE A 250 -5.34 14.33 -7.05
N PRO A 251 -5.28 13.46 -8.08
CA PRO A 251 -5.94 13.71 -9.35
C PRO A 251 -7.47 13.64 -9.19
N PRO A 252 -8.23 14.52 -9.89
CA PRO A 252 -9.67 14.44 -9.92
C PRO A 252 -10.11 13.13 -10.59
N GLU A 253 -11.38 12.76 -10.38
CA GLU A 253 -11.99 11.62 -11.06
C GLU A 253 -11.77 11.72 -12.58
N ILE A 254 -11.18 10.71 -13.17
CA ILE A 254 -11.12 10.61 -14.63
C ILE A 254 -12.48 10.10 -15.09
N LYS A 255 -13.37 11.03 -15.49
CA LYS A 255 -14.64 10.65 -16.14
C LYS A 255 -14.27 9.91 -17.44
N GLY A 256 -14.54 8.60 -17.45
CA GLY A 256 -14.38 7.79 -18.64
C GLY A 256 -15.14 8.41 -19.82
N HIS A 257 -14.49 8.47 -20.95
CA HIS A 257 -15.11 8.85 -22.22
C HIS A 257 -15.86 7.67 -22.80
#